data_7bb8b29dc88040e0d4abc823b11763c9
#
_entry.id   7bb8b29dc88040e0d4abc823b11763c9
#
_cell.length_a   1.000
_cell.length_b   1.000
_cell.length_c   1.000
_cell.angle_alpha   90.00
_cell.angle_beta   90.00
_cell.angle_gamma   90.00
#
_symmetry.space_group_name_H-M   'P 1'
#
loop_
_entity.id
_entity.type
_entity.pdbx_description
1 polymer ?
#
loop_
_entity_poly.entity_id
_entity_poly.type
_entity_poly.pdbx_seq_one_letter_code
_entity_poly.pdbx_strand_id
1 'polypeptide(L)'
;MPEIYGSWASRRENIATLGTLTSLAATDAVEVSGINFTFVHEVTGGNVTVVDEGSLDGDNWFSLDEEKAHTQSGVDAHFYPNRVVRFVRSRATAIGSGESVTISMACD
;
A
#
# COMPACT_ATOMS: atom_id res chain seq x y z
N MET A 1 -31.34 0.61 -3.46
CA MET A 1 -30.16 -0.25 -3.38
C MET A 1 -29.14 0.03 -4.48
N PRO A 2 -29.52 0.19 -5.74
CA PRO A 2 -28.53 0.37 -6.80
C PRO A 2 -27.53 1.52 -6.55
N GLU A 3 -27.96 2.66 -6.08
CA GLU A 3 -27.07 3.80 -5.85
C GLU A 3 -26.03 3.50 -4.80
N ILE A 4 -26.45 2.85 -3.70
CA ILE A 4 -25.53 2.48 -2.63
C ILE A 4 -24.52 1.46 -3.15
N TYR A 5 -25.01 0.46 -3.85
CA TYR A 5 -24.17 -0.58 -4.41
C TYR A 5 -23.29 -0.06 -5.54
N GLY A 6 -23.77 0.88 -6.32
CA GLY A 6 -22.99 1.49 -7.37
C GLY A 6 -21.77 2.21 -6.82
N SER A 7 -21.96 3.01 -5.78
CA SER A 7 -20.85 3.70 -5.12
C SER A 7 -19.83 2.70 -4.53
N TRP A 8 -20.35 1.66 -3.90
CA TRP A 8 -19.52 0.61 -3.33
C TRP A 8 -18.77 -0.19 -4.41
N ALA A 9 -19.44 -0.49 -5.51
CA ALA A 9 -18.80 -1.19 -6.62
C ALA A 9 -17.66 -0.36 -7.23
N SER A 10 -17.83 0.95 -7.35
CA SER A 10 -16.76 1.84 -7.82
C SER A 10 -15.54 1.79 -6.91
N ARG A 11 -15.74 1.79 -5.59
CA ARG A 11 -14.63 1.65 -4.65
C ARG A 11 -13.91 0.32 -4.80
N ARG A 12 -14.65 -0.75 -5.03
CA ARG A 12 -14.06 -2.08 -5.22
C ARG A 12 -13.19 -2.14 -6.46
N GLU A 13 -13.54 -1.41 -7.49
CA GLU A 13 -12.75 -1.34 -8.71
C GLU A 13 -11.42 -0.62 -8.48
N ASN A 14 -11.32 0.18 -7.41
CA ASN A 14 -10.12 0.90 -7.04
C ASN A 14 -9.28 0.16 -6.00
N ILE A 15 -9.56 -1.11 -5.76
CA ILE A 15 -8.81 -1.94 -4.82
C ILE A 15 -7.81 -2.78 -5.60
N ALA A 16 -6.58 -2.79 -5.13
CA ALA A 16 -5.51 -3.55 -5.76
C ALA A 16 -4.67 -4.26 -4.70
N THR A 17 -4.22 -5.47 -5.02
CA THR A 17 -3.17 -6.12 -4.27
C THR A 17 -1.85 -5.76 -4.93
N LEU A 18 -0.98 -5.05 -4.20
CA LEU A 18 0.31 -4.62 -4.73
C LEU A 18 1.30 -5.77 -4.80
N GLY A 19 1.24 -6.68 -3.85
CA GLY A 19 2.07 -7.87 -3.86
C GLY A 19 2.52 -8.30 -2.47
N THR A 20 3.31 -9.37 -2.45
CA THR A 20 3.91 -9.91 -1.24
C THR A 20 5.42 -9.73 -1.33
N LEU A 21 6.01 -9.15 -0.30
CA LEU A 21 7.45 -8.93 -0.21
C LEU A 21 8.04 -9.89 0.83
N THR A 22 9.12 -10.56 0.44
CA THR A 22 9.87 -11.49 1.29
C THR A 22 11.34 -11.08 1.40
N SER A 23 11.71 -9.97 0.79
CA SER A 23 13.06 -9.42 0.79
C SER A 23 12.99 -7.90 0.68
N LEU A 24 14.15 -7.23 0.77
CA LEU A 24 14.23 -5.78 0.61
C LEU A 24 14.00 -5.43 -0.86
N ALA A 25 12.76 -5.15 -1.19
CA ALA A 25 12.33 -4.89 -2.56
C ALA A 25 11.09 -4.00 -2.54
N ALA A 26 10.66 -3.57 -3.72
CA ALA A 26 9.42 -2.83 -3.89
C ALA A 26 8.39 -3.70 -4.61
N THR A 27 7.11 -3.46 -4.34
CA THR A 27 6.02 -4.03 -5.11
C THR A 27 5.99 -3.41 -6.51
N ASP A 28 5.22 -4.01 -7.41
CA ASP A 28 4.95 -3.37 -8.69
C ASP A 28 4.22 -2.05 -8.48
N ALA A 29 4.49 -1.10 -9.35
CA ALA A 29 3.80 0.17 -9.34
C ALA A 29 2.40 0.02 -9.93
N VAL A 30 1.43 0.72 -9.33
CA VAL A 30 0.05 0.73 -9.79
C VAL A 30 -0.35 2.16 -10.09
N GLU A 31 -0.93 2.37 -11.28
CA GLU A 31 -1.48 3.68 -11.62
C GLU A 31 -2.80 3.89 -10.88
N VAL A 32 -2.99 5.07 -10.32
CA VAL A 32 -4.14 5.42 -9.51
C VAL A 32 -4.85 6.65 -10.04
N SER A 33 -6.14 6.77 -9.71
CA SER A 33 -6.97 7.89 -10.15
C SER A 33 -7.57 8.69 -9.00
N GLY A 34 -7.35 8.26 -7.76
CA GLY A 34 -7.86 8.96 -6.58
C GLY A 34 -6.79 9.75 -5.86
N ILE A 35 -7.16 10.42 -4.79
CA ILE A 35 -6.25 11.23 -3.96
C ILE A 35 -6.23 10.79 -2.51
N ASN A 36 -7.13 9.91 -2.11
CA ASN A 36 -7.19 9.37 -0.75
C ASN A 36 -6.86 7.89 -0.83
N PHE A 37 -5.89 7.44 -0.07
CA PHE A 37 -5.42 6.06 -0.12
C PHE A 37 -5.52 5.38 1.22
N THR A 38 -5.87 4.10 1.18
CA THR A 38 -5.75 3.20 2.33
C THR A 38 -4.81 2.08 1.91
N PHE A 39 -3.71 1.93 2.62
CA PHE A 39 -2.79 0.81 2.44
C PHE A 39 -2.98 -0.15 3.60
N VAL A 40 -3.02 -1.44 3.29
CA VAL A 40 -3.13 -2.48 4.30
C VAL A 40 -1.87 -3.33 4.23
N HIS A 41 -1.17 -3.42 5.36
CA HIS A 41 0.02 -4.25 5.51
C HIS A 41 -0.36 -5.50 6.31
N GLU A 42 -0.36 -6.65 5.66
CA GLU A 42 -0.56 -7.94 6.32
C GLU A 42 0.79 -8.58 6.56
N VAL A 43 1.23 -8.58 7.80
CA VAL A 43 2.60 -8.89 8.20
C VAL A 43 2.69 -10.27 8.84
N THR A 44 3.69 -11.03 8.44
CA THR A 44 4.10 -12.26 9.11
C THR A 44 5.52 -12.07 9.61
N GLY A 45 5.69 -11.99 10.92
CA GLY A 45 6.99 -11.81 11.56
C GLY A 45 7.06 -10.57 12.44
N GLY A 46 8.18 -10.37 13.09
CA GLY A 46 8.40 -9.29 14.06
C GLY A 46 9.43 -8.25 13.66
N ASN A 47 9.91 -8.27 12.42
CA ASN A 47 10.90 -7.31 11.94
C ASN A 47 10.65 -6.98 10.49
N VAL A 48 9.54 -6.30 10.24
CA VAL A 48 9.16 -5.87 8.89
C VAL A 48 8.88 -4.36 8.94
N THR A 49 9.58 -3.61 8.10
CA THR A 49 9.36 -2.16 7.97
C THR A 49 9.05 -1.86 6.52
N VAL A 50 7.99 -1.10 6.29
CA VAL A 50 7.47 -0.78 4.97
C VAL A 50 7.29 0.72 4.84
N VAL A 51 7.68 1.26 3.69
CA VAL A 51 7.34 2.63 3.31
C VAL A 51 6.39 2.58 2.12
N ASP A 52 5.29 3.30 2.23
CA ASP A 52 4.33 3.44 1.15
C ASP A 52 4.70 4.67 0.34
N GLU A 53 4.82 4.52 -0.96
CA GLU A 53 5.41 5.53 -1.84
C GLU A 53 4.46 5.95 -2.95
N GLY A 54 4.61 7.20 -3.37
CA GLY A 54 3.92 7.75 -4.52
C GLY A 54 4.90 8.29 -5.55
N SER A 55 4.42 8.47 -6.77
CA SER A 55 5.19 9.03 -7.86
C SER A 55 4.26 9.75 -8.84
N LEU A 56 4.79 10.78 -9.50
CA LEU A 56 4.08 11.48 -10.55
C LEU A 56 4.40 10.91 -11.94
N ASP A 57 5.57 10.30 -12.11
CA ASP A 57 6.06 9.84 -13.41
C ASP A 57 6.36 8.33 -13.46
N GLY A 58 6.27 7.63 -12.33
CA GLY A 58 6.59 6.21 -12.24
C GLY A 58 8.07 5.90 -12.08
N ASP A 59 8.93 6.91 -12.11
CA ASP A 59 10.39 6.74 -12.02
C ASP A 59 10.96 7.38 -10.75
N ASN A 60 10.44 8.52 -10.37
CA ASN A 60 10.90 9.24 -9.18
C ASN A 60 9.89 9.04 -8.05
N TRP A 61 10.33 8.40 -6.98
CA TRP A 61 9.48 7.97 -5.87
C TRP A 61 9.74 8.78 -4.61
N PHE A 62 8.69 9.06 -3.87
CA PHE A 62 8.76 9.74 -2.58
C PHE A 62 7.82 9.05 -1.59
N SER A 63 8.14 9.16 -0.31
CA SER A 63 7.33 8.55 0.75
C SER A 63 6.01 9.32 0.90
N LEU A 64 4.90 8.57 1.00
CA LEU A 64 3.61 9.18 1.31
C LEU A 64 3.56 9.63 2.76
N ASP A 65 4.27 8.93 3.63
CA ASP A 65 4.44 9.24 5.04
C ASP A 65 5.71 8.53 5.51
N GLU A 66 6.07 8.66 6.77
CA GLU A 66 7.21 7.93 7.32
C GLU A 66 7.00 6.42 7.24
N GLU A 67 8.08 5.66 7.29
CA GLU A 67 8.01 4.21 7.23
C GLU A 67 7.26 3.64 8.44
N LYS A 68 6.62 2.49 8.22
CA LYS A 68 5.84 1.79 9.24
C LYS A 68 6.57 0.54 9.69
N ALA A 69 7.05 0.55 10.93
CA ALA A 69 7.74 -0.58 11.52
C ALA A 69 6.72 -1.50 12.21
N HIS A 70 6.78 -2.77 11.86
CA HIS A 70 5.90 -3.79 12.41
C HIS A 70 6.72 -4.72 13.29
N THR A 71 6.35 -4.83 14.57
CA THR A 71 7.07 -5.63 15.56
C THR A 71 6.40 -6.93 15.89
N GLN A 72 5.27 -7.22 15.24
CA GLN A 72 4.54 -8.47 15.41
C GLN A 72 3.69 -8.76 14.18
N SER A 73 3.32 -10.00 13.99
CA SER A 73 2.40 -10.41 12.94
C SER A 73 1.05 -9.75 13.14
N GLY A 74 0.38 -9.42 12.06
CA GLY A 74 -0.95 -8.83 12.11
C GLY A 74 -1.25 -8.01 10.87
N VAL A 75 -2.37 -7.33 10.92
CA VAL A 75 -2.88 -6.51 9.83
C VAL A 75 -2.99 -5.07 10.32
N ASP A 76 -2.31 -4.16 9.61
CA ASP A 76 -2.35 -2.73 9.89
C ASP A 76 -2.86 -1.97 8.67
N ALA A 77 -3.72 -0.99 8.89
CA ALA A 77 -4.20 -0.09 7.84
C ALA A 77 -3.63 1.31 8.06
N HIS A 78 -3.21 1.93 6.97
CA HIS A 78 -2.63 3.27 6.98
C HIS A 78 -3.37 4.15 5.99
N PHE A 79 -3.78 5.33 6.44
CA PHE A 79 -4.61 6.25 5.66
C PHE A 79 -3.79 7.45 5.23
N TYR A 80 -3.83 7.75 3.94
CA TYR A 80 -3.10 8.88 3.36
C TYR A 80 -4.10 9.76 2.60
N PRO A 81 -4.68 10.77 3.26
CA PRO A 81 -5.62 11.67 2.61
C PRO A 81 -4.90 12.75 1.80
N ASN A 82 -5.54 13.21 0.75
CA ASN A 82 -5.09 14.36 -0.05
C ASN A 82 -3.67 14.19 -0.61
N ARG A 83 -3.37 13.02 -1.17
CA ARG A 83 -2.11 12.76 -1.85
C ARG A 83 -2.34 12.74 -3.34
N VAL A 84 -1.86 13.75 -4.04
CA VAL A 84 -2.00 13.84 -5.50
C VAL A 84 -0.81 13.17 -6.14
N VAL A 85 -0.99 11.92 -6.52
CA VAL A 85 0.04 11.11 -7.18
C VAL A 85 -0.58 10.34 -8.33
N ARG A 86 0.24 9.87 -9.25
CA ARG A 86 -0.22 9.08 -10.38
C ARG A 86 0.04 7.59 -10.18
N PHE A 87 1.11 7.26 -9.47
CA PHE A 87 1.47 5.86 -9.19
C PHE A 87 1.74 5.68 -7.71
N VAL A 88 1.47 4.48 -7.21
CA VAL A 88 1.79 4.08 -5.85
C VAL A 88 2.48 2.72 -5.85
N ARG A 89 3.29 2.49 -4.81
CA ARG A 89 3.90 1.21 -4.52
C ARG A 89 4.26 1.17 -3.04
N SER A 90 4.69 0.00 -2.57
CA SER A 90 5.26 -0.14 -1.23
C SER A 90 6.64 -0.76 -1.35
N ARG A 91 7.53 -0.40 -0.44
CA ARG A 91 8.90 -0.89 -0.42
C ARG A 91 9.26 -1.34 0.99
N ALA A 92 9.82 -2.54 1.11
CA ALA A 92 10.30 -3.04 2.38
C ALA A 92 11.71 -2.50 2.64
N THR A 93 11.90 -1.86 3.78
CA THR A 93 13.21 -1.35 4.21
C THR A 93 13.83 -2.23 5.29
N ALA A 94 13.05 -3.12 5.90
CA ALA A 94 13.54 -4.18 6.77
C ALA A 94 12.60 -5.37 6.63
N ILE A 95 13.16 -6.56 6.57
CA ILE A 95 12.40 -7.79 6.55
C ILE A 95 13.28 -8.91 7.09
N GLY A 96 12.79 -9.61 8.11
CA GLY A 96 13.54 -10.68 8.74
C GLY A 96 13.51 -11.97 7.92
N SER A 97 14.40 -12.87 8.24
CA SER A 97 14.48 -14.18 7.58
C SER A 97 13.17 -14.95 7.79
N GLY A 98 12.57 -15.42 6.70
CA GLY A 98 11.30 -16.15 6.74
C GLY A 98 10.09 -15.29 7.00
N GLU A 99 10.24 -13.97 7.03
CA GLU A 99 9.14 -13.02 7.24
C GLU A 99 8.60 -12.49 5.91
N SER A 100 7.42 -11.92 5.96
CA SER A 100 6.78 -11.41 4.75
C SER A 100 5.77 -10.32 5.08
N VAL A 101 5.44 -9.54 4.06
CA VAL A 101 4.32 -8.58 4.13
C VAL A 101 3.58 -8.62 2.81
N THR A 102 2.26 -8.72 2.89
CA THR A 102 1.37 -8.60 1.73
C THR A 102 0.70 -7.25 1.81
N ILE A 103 0.73 -6.51 0.72
CA ILE A 103 0.26 -5.13 0.69
C ILE A 103 -0.90 -5.02 -0.29
N SER A 104 -2.00 -4.47 0.22
CA SER A 104 -3.19 -4.14 -0.56
C SER A 104 -3.45 -2.66 -0.42
N MET A 105 -4.15 -2.08 -1.40
CA MET A 105 -4.41 -0.66 -1.44
C MET A 105 -5.79 -0.40 -2.03
N ALA A 106 -6.45 0.61 -1.52
CA ALA A 106 -7.65 1.17 -2.11
C ALA A 106 -7.48 2.68 -2.26
N CYS A 107 -8.09 3.26 -3.27
CA CYS A 107 -8.08 4.71 -3.46
C CYS A 107 -9.49 5.23 -3.75
N ASP A 108 -9.68 6.50 -3.40
CA ASP A 108 -10.98 7.16 -3.56
C ASP A 108 -10.79 8.64 -3.88
#